data_4199a7f0d038a816f5f719a88d99d4c2
#
_entry.id   4199a7f0d038a816f5f719a88d99d4c2
#
_cell.length_a   1.000
_cell.length_b   1.000
_cell.length_c   1.000
_cell.angle_alpha   90.00
_cell.angle_beta   90.00
_cell.angle_gamma   90.00
#
_symmetry.space_group_name_H-M   'P 1'
#
loop_
_entity.id
_entity.type
_entity.pdbx_description
1 polymer ?
#
loop_
_entity_poly.entity_id
_entity_poly.type
_entity_poly.pdbx_seq_one_letter_code
_entity_poly.pdbx_strand_id
1 'polypeptide(L)'
;LLYTTLFLLRNKYHFNGYIHIKGIPGASSEVLEMIGYLCDRMSVNLELPTAEGLRAVAPNKARKNILTPMRFIQNGIKDSRMYHGNSSMKNRMYIDEQAYYEQMAEIKDSATRLSEYHRRLRVTSDCEKADRLAEKSWESSLSIKRPDRYYVPAGQSTQMIVGATGESDYQIISVAEAMYNRFDMKRVFYSAFVNVNMDESLPGIGQPPPLK
;
A
#
# COMPACT_ATOMS: atom_id res chain seq x y z
N LEU A 1 5.09 -6.33 11.37
CA LEU A 1 5.01 -5.16 12.25
C LEU A 1 3.85 -4.24 11.83
N LEU A 2 3.84 -3.64 10.62
CA LEU A 2 2.83 -2.67 10.19
C LEU A 2 1.41 -3.22 10.28
N TYR A 3 1.16 -4.41 9.73
CA TYR A 3 -0.14 -5.08 9.82
C TYR A 3 -0.61 -5.25 11.26
N THR A 4 0.24 -5.78 12.14
CA THR A 4 -0.08 -5.99 13.56
C THR A 4 -0.47 -4.67 14.25
N THR A 5 0.26 -3.60 13.95
CA THR A 5 -0.05 -2.26 14.49
C THR A 5 -1.43 -1.79 14.04
N LEU A 6 -1.75 -1.89 12.75
CA LEU A 6 -3.04 -1.48 12.20
C LEU A 6 -4.18 -2.32 12.76
N PHE A 7 -3.96 -3.62 12.86
CA PHE A 7 -4.93 -4.55 13.40
C PHE A 7 -5.28 -4.21 14.86
N LEU A 8 -4.26 -3.95 15.69
CA LEU A 8 -4.45 -3.54 17.08
C LEU A 8 -5.18 -2.19 17.17
N LEU A 9 -4.80 -1.21 16.35
CA LEU A 9 -5.47 0.10 16.32
C LEU A 9 -6.95 -0.04 16.02
N ARG A 10 -7.32 -0.80 14.99
CA ARG A 10 -8.72 -0.96 14.57
C ARG A 10 -9.54 -1.84 15.51
N ASN A 11 -8.99 -2.99 15.93
CA ASN A 11 -9.76 -4.01 16.63
C ASN A 11 -9.63 -3.94 18.16
N LYS A 12 -8.45 -3.63 18.68
CA LYS A 12 -8.21 -3.55 20.12
C LYS A 12 -8.51 -2.17 20.70
N TYR A 13 -8.02 -1.13 20.00
CA TYR A 13 -8.15 0.25 20.47
C TYR A 13 -9.33 0.98 19.85
N HIS A 14 -10.08 0.34 18.94
CA HIS A 14 -11.25 0.92 18.25
C HIS A 14 -10.97 2.30 17.65
N PHE A 15 -9.75 2.50 17.13
CA PHE A 15 -9.36 3.76 16.53
C PHE A 15 -10.10 3.97 15.21
N ASN A 16 -11.02 4.94 15.19
CA ASN A 16 -11.84 5.28 14.03
C ASN A 16 -11.28 6.46 13.21
N GLY A 17 -10.11 7.00 13.59
CA GLY A 17 -9.46 8.07 12.85
C GLY A 17 -8.91 7.62 11.50
N TYR A 18 -8.54 8.60 10.68
CA TYR A 18 -7.98 8.38 9.35
C TYR A 18 -6.57 7.76 9.42
N ILE A 19 -6.38 6.67 8.68
CA ILE A 19 -5.10 5.97 8.57
C ILE A 19 -4.62 6.01 7.12
N HIS A 20 -3.48 6.64 6.89
CA HIS A 20 -2.77 6.61 5.62
C HIS A 20 -1.52 5.74 5.75
N ILE A 21 -1.41 4.75 4.88
CA ILE A 21 -0.28 3.82 4.86
C ILE A 21 0.56 4.05 3.62
N LYS A 22 1.88 4.06 3.82
CA LYS A 22 2.84 4.04 2.74
C LYS A 22 3.24 2.59 2.45
N GLY A 23 2.80 2.09 1.30
CA GLY A 23 3.19 0.76 0.81
C GLY A 23 4.64 0.76 0.37
N ILE A 24 5.39 -0.25 0.81
CA ILE A 24 6.80 -0.40 0.44
C ILE A 24 6.86 -1.10 -0.92
N PRO A 25 7.62 -0.58 -1.90
CA PRO A 25 7.87 -1.30 -3.13
C PRO A 25 8.45 -2.70 -2.86
N GLY A 26 7.82 -3.73 -3.45
CA GLY A 26 8.20 -5.12 -3.18
C GLY A 26 7.48 -5.78 -2.00
N ALA A 27 6.54 -5.10 -1.34
CA ALA A 27 5.63 -5.75 -0.41
C ALA A 27 4.80 -6.83 -1.11
N SER A 28 4.56 -7.95 -0.43
CA SER A 28 3.75 -9.03 -1.01
C SER A 28 2.28 -8.61 -1.18
N SER A 29 1.60 -9.21 -2.15
CA SER A 29 0.18 -8.97 -2.42
C SER A 29 -0.70 -9.23 -1.21
N GLU A 30 -0.42 -10.30 -0.46
CA GLU A 30 -1.16 -10.70 0.73
C GLU A 30 -1.08 -9.63 1.82
N VAL A 31 0.12 -9.07 2.04
CA VAL A 31 0.29 -7.98 3.01
C VAL A 31 -0.47 -6.73 2.55
N LEU A 32 -0.40 -6.37 1.26
CA LEU A 32 -1.15 -5.24 0.71
C LEU A 32 -2.66 -5.43 0.84
N GLU A 33 -3.15 -6.66 0.63
CA GLU A 33 -4.56 -6.97 0.79
C GLU A 33 -5.00 -6.82 2.24
N MET A 34 -4.31 -7.46 3.18
CA MET A 34 -4.64 -7.40 4.61
C MET A 34 -4.65 -5.96 5.15
N ILE A 35 -3.63 -5.16 4.82
CA ILE A 35 -3.55 -3.78 5.31
C ILE A 35 -4.53 -2.84 4.61
N GLY A 36 -4.94 -3.16 3.39
CA GLY A 36 -5.88 -2.35 2.62
C GLY A 36 -7.26 -2.26 3.26
N TYR A 37 -7.72 -3.28 3.95
CA TYR A 37 -8.97 -3.24 4.72
C TYR A 37 -8.85 -2.50 6.08
N LEU A 38 -7.64 -2.25 6.55
CA LEU A 38 -7.40 -1.60 7.84
C LEU A 38 -7.06 -0.11 7.71
N CYS A 39 -6.65 0.34 6.53
CA CYS A 39 -6.33 1.74 6.25
C CYS A 39 -7.41 2.44 5.43
N ASP A 40 -7.37 3.77 5.42
CA ASP A 40 -8.29 4.58 4.61
C ASP A 40 -7.66 4.92 3.26
N ARG A 41 -6.36 5.17 3.24
CA ARG A 41 -5.58 5.47 2.05
C ARG A 41 -4.28 4.68 2.03
N MET A 42 -3.91 4.26 0.84
CA MET A 42 -2.60 3.64 0.60
C MET A 42 -1.83 4.43 -0.45
N SER A 43 -0.54 4.65 -0.24
CA SER A 43 0.33 5.27 -1.22
C SER A 43 1.53 4.38 -1.53
N VAL A 44 1.88 4.33 -2.80
CA VAL A 44 3.16 3.80 -3.26
C VAL A 44 3.84 4.92 -4.03
N ASN A 45 5.00 5.36 -3.59
CA ASN A 45 5.67 6.47 -4.22
C ASN A 45 6.31 6.06 -5.54
N LEU A 46 6.04 6.85 -6.58
CA LEU A 46 6.69 6.70 -7.88
C LEU A 46 8.15 7.16 -7.82
N GLU A 47 8.45 8.10 -6.94
CA GLU A 47 9.70 8.79 -6.67
C GLU A 47 10.10 9.70 -7.83
N LEU A 48 10.36 9.18 -9.02
CA LEU A 48 10.80 9.95 -10.18
C LEU A 48 9.93 9.65 -11.41
N PRO A 49 9.70 10.67 -12.28
CA PRO A 49 8.86 10.53 -13.45
C PRO A 49 9.40 9.50 -14.45
N THR A 50 10.73 9.46 -14.64
CA THR A 50 11.39 8.60 -15.63
C THR A 50 12.04 7.37 -15.03
N ALA A 51 12.20 6.31 -15.83
CA ALA A 51 12.92 5.12 -15.41
C ALA A 51 14.43 5.36 -15.33
N GLU A 52 14.95 6.31 -16.14
CA GLU A 52 16.35 6.69 -16.13
C GLU A 52 16.68 7.48 -14.87
N GLY A 53 15.87 8.48 -14.54
CA GLY A 53 16.02 9.23 -13.31
C GLY A 53 15.94 8.33 -12.07
N LEU A 54 15.00 7.37 -12.06
CA LEU A 54 14.90 6.42 -10.96
C LEU A 54 16.15 5.56 -10.82
N ARG A 55 16.76 5.09 -11.92
CA ARG A 55 18.02 4.34 -11.86
C ARG A 55 19.18 5.17 -11.38
N ALA A 56 19.23 6.45 -11.78
CA ALA A 56 20.30 7.34 -11.38
C ALA A 56 20.31 7.66 -9.87
N VAL A 57 19.11 7.84 -9.27
CA VAL A 57 18.96 8.24 -7.86
C VAL A 57 18.75 7.03 -6.93
N ALA A 58 18.10 5.99 -7.42
CA ALA A 58 17.74 4.80 -6.64
C ALA A 58 17.94 3.50 -7.45
N PRO A 59 19.20 3.11 -7.74
CA PRO A 59 19.52 1.99 -8.66
C PRO A 59 18.91 0.66 -8.22
N ASN A 60 18.64 0.48 -6.94
CA ASN A 60 18.03 -0.72 -6.38
C ASN A 60 16.50 -0.76 -6.52
N LYS A 61 15.86 0.31 -7.02
CA LYS A 61 14.42 0.39 -7.23
C LYS A 61 14.07 0.15 -8.71
N ALA A 62 13.44 -0.96 -9.00
CA ALA A 62 12.89 -1.19 -10.34
C ALA A 62 11.48 -0.60 -10.45
N ARG A 63 11.17 0.08 -11.56
CA ARG A 63 9.85 0.68 -11.83
C ARG A 63 8.72 -0.35 -11.75
N LYS A 64 8.97 -1.59 -12.18
CA LYS A 64 8.03 -2.70 -12.06
C LYS A 64 7.61 -2.93 -10.60
N ASN A 65 8.55 -2.88 -9.66
CA ASN A 65 8.27 -3.11 -8.24
C ASN A 65 7.42 -1.99 -7.60
N ILE A 66 7.33 -0.84 -8.27
CA ILE A 66 6.48 0.29 -7.86
C ILE A 66 5.10 0.19 -8.50
N LEU A 67 5.04 -0.09 -9.81
CA LEU A 67 3.78 -0.09 -10.56
C LEU A 67 2.91 -1.33 -10.28
N THR A 68 3.53 -2.48 -9.99
CA THR A 68 2.79 -3.72 -9.68
C THR A 68 1.91 -3.56 -8.44
N PRO A 69 2.41 -3.11 -7.27
CA PRO A 69 1.54 -2.86 -6.11
C PRO A 69 0.50 -1.77 -6.35
N MET A 70 0.80 -0.72 -7.14
CA MET A 70 -0.22 0.28 -7.51
C MET A 70 -1.38 -0.35 -8.26
N ARG A 71 -1.10 -1.26 -9.20
CA ARG A 71 -2.13 -1.98 -9.96
C ARG A 71 -2.93 -2.92 -9.07
N PHE A 72 -2.26 -3.62 -8.16
CA PHE A 72 -2.91 -4.49 -7.19
C PHE A 72 -3.89 -3.71 -6.32
N ILE A 73 -3.46 -2.58 -5.76
CA ILE A 73 -4.32 -1.70 -4.96
C ILE A 73 -5.51 -1.19 -5.77
N GLN A 74 -5.30 -0.79 -7.03
CA GLN A 74 -6.37 -0.34 -7.91
C GLN A 74 -7.44 -1.43 -8.13
N ASN A 75 -7.02 -2.66 -8.39
CA ASN A 75 -7.93 -3.78 -8.58
C ASN A 75 -8.71 -4.07 -7.30
N GLY A 76 -8.05 -4.14 -6.15
CA GLY A 76 -8.72 -4.33 -4.85
C GLY A 76 -9.75 -3.24 -4.54
N ILE A 77 -9.46 -1.97 -4.86
CA ILE A 77 -10.43 -0.87 -4.72
C ILE A 77 -11.64 -1.08 -5.63
N LYS A 78 -11.43 -1.47 -6.89
CA LYS A 78 -12.53 -1.73 -7.84
C LYS A 78 -13.39 -2.89 -7.39
N ASP A 79 -12.79 -4.00 -7.02
CA ASP A 79 -13.48 -5.21 -6.57
C ASP A 79 -14.29 -4.93 -5.30
N SER A 80 -13.70 -4.23 -4.34
CA SER A 80 -14.39 -3.83 -3.11
C SER A 80 -15.59 -2.91 -3.38
N ARG A 81 -15.47 -1.97 -4.31
CA ARG A 81 -16.58 -1.09 -4.71
C ARG A 81 -17.69 -1.87 -5.42
N MET A 82 -17.35 -2.79 -6.30
CA MET A 82 -18.31 -3.66 -6.96
C MET A 82 -19.07 -4.51 -5.95
N TYR A 83 -18.36 -5.07 -4.98
CA TYR A 83 -18.94 -5.88 -3.92
C TYR A 83 -19.91 -5.10 -3.05
N HIS A 84 -19.55 -3.91 -2.58
CA HIS A 84 -20.38 -3.07 -1.70
C HIS A 84 -21.41 -2.22 -2.46
N GLY A 85 -21.13 -1.81 -3.71
CA GLY A 85 -22.00 -0.95 -4.51
C GLY A 85 -23.23 -1.64 -5.08
N ASN A 86 -23.19 -2.95 -5.21
CA ASN A 86 -24.28 -3.75 -5.76
C ASN A 86 -25.13 -4.43 -4.67
N SER A 87 -25.72 -3.65 -3.78
CA SER A 87 -26.66 -4.21 -2.79
C SER A 87 -27.84 -4.92 -3.46
N SER A 88 -28.25 -4.50 -4.68
CA SER A 88 -29.23 -5.22 -5.51
C SER A 88 -28.69 -6.50 -6.16
N MET A 89 -27.36 -6.64 -6.30
CA MET A 89 -26.72 -7.87 -6.79
C MET A 89 -26.35 -8.85 -5.68
N LYS A 90 -26.47 -8.48 -4.41
CA LYS A 90 -26.26 -9.41 -3.28
C LYS A 90 -27.12 -10.67 -3.41
N ASN A 91 -28.22 -10.60 -4.17
CA ASN A 91 -29.09 -11.75 -4.46
C ASN A 91 -28.74 -12.51 -5.75
N ARG A 92 -27.73 -12.09 -6.55
CA ARG A 92 -27.42 -12.71 -7.85
C ARG A 92 -26.01 -13.24 -8.03
N MET A 93 -25.05 -12.80 -7.24
CA MET A 93 -23.75 -13.45 -7.21
C MET A 93 -23.76 -14.54 -6.14
N TYR A 94 -24.04 -15.75 -6.59
CA TYR A 94 -23.69 -16.97 -5.86
C TYR A 94 -22.17 -16.93 -5.70
N ILE A 95 -21.73 -16.43 -4.58
CA ILE A 95 -20.36 -16.54 -4.19
C ILE A 95 -20.24 -17.97 -3.73
N ASP A 96 -19.45 -18.75 -4.46
CA ASP A 96 -19.07 -20.08 -4.05
C ASP A 96 -18.45 -19.95 -2.66
N GLU A 97 -19.23 -20.28 -1.63
CA GLU A 97 -18.78 -20.23 -0.24
C GLU A 97 -17.50 -21.06 -0.06
N GLN A 98 -17.37 -22.11 -0.84
CA GLN A 98 -16.22 -23.01 -0.82
C GLN A 98 -14.95 -22.33 -1.34
N ALA A 99 -15.03 -21.60 -2.46
CA ALA A 99 -13.92 -20.79 -2.99
C ALA A 99 -13.55 -19.64 -2.02
N TYR A 100 -14.52 -19.08 -1.31
CA TYR A 100 -14.26 -18.08 -0.27
C TYR A 100 -13.51 -18.68 0.92
N TYR A 101 -13.93 -19.86 1.41
CA TYR A 101 -13.24 -20.51 2.53
C TYR A 101 -11.84 -21.03 2.14
N GLU A 102 -11.66 -21.48 0.90
CA GLU A 102 -10.34 -21.87 0.37
C GLU A 102 -9.39 -20.68 0.29
N GLN A 103 -9.87 -19.55 -0.22
CA GLN A 103 -9.11 -18.30 -0.30
C GLN A 103 -8.77 -17.75 1.11
N MET A 104 -9.70 -17.88 2.07
CA MET A 104 -9.46 -17.54 3.47
C MET A 104 -8.49 -18.50 4.17
N ALA A 105 -8.49 -19.77 3.80
CA ALA A 105 -7.51 -20.74 4.29
C ALA A 105 -6.09 -20.42 3.79
N GLU A 106 -5.93 -20.02 2.53
CA GLU A 106 -4.66 -19.56 1.98
C GLU A 106 -4.14 -18.30 2.67
N ILE A 107 -5.02 -17.33 2.97
CA ILE A 107 -4.68 -16.11 3.72
C ILE A 107 -4.25 -16.46 5.15
N LYS A 108 -4.96 -17.42 5.79
CA LYS A 108 -4.63 -17.90 7.12
C LYS A 108 -3.26 -18.60 7.14
N ASP A 109 -2.96 -19.39 6.14
CA ASP A 109 -1.66 -20.06 6.01
C ASP A 109 -0.53 -19.06 5.75
N SER A 110 -0.77 -18.03 4.94
CA SER A 110 0.17 -16.94 4.71
C SER A 110 0.43 -16.11 5.96
N ALA A 111 -0.60 -15.82 6.76
CA ALA A 111 -0.47 -15.13 8.05
C ALA A 111 0.30 -15.99 9.07
N THR A 112 0.09 -17.30 9.07
CA THR A 112 0.83 -18.25 9.91
C THR A 112 2.30 -18.29 9.53
N ARG A 113 2.63 -18.33 8.24
CA ARG A 113 4.02 -18.28 7.74
C ARG A 113 4.71 -16.97 8.11
N LEU A 114 4.00 -15.83 8.04
CA LEU A 114 4.51 -14.53 8.43
C LEU A 114 4.79 -14.46 9.94
N SER A 115 3.91 -15.05 10.75
CA SER A 115 4.08 -15.19 12.20
C SER A 115 5.30 -16.07 12.55
N GLU A 116 5.50 -17.18 11.84
CA GLU A 116 6.69 -18.03 12.00
C GLU A 116 7.98 -17.31 11.58
N TYR A 117 7.96 -16.53 10.52
CA TYR A 117 9.07 -15.71 10.10
C TYR A 117 9.46 -14.69 11.17
N HIS A 118 8.48 -13.98 11.76
CA HIS A 118 8.71 -13.04 12.86
C HIS A 118 9.24 -13.72 14.14
N ARG A 119 8.78 -14.95 14.44
CA ARG A 119 9.31 -15.75 15.54
C ARG A 119 10.79 -16.09 15.37
N ARG A 120 11.23 -16.37 14.15
CA ARG A 120 12.66 -16.64 13.82
C ARG A 120 13.55 -15.40 13.96
N LEU A 121 13.01 -14.19 13.81
CA LEU A 121 13.74 -12.95 13.92
C LEU A 121 14.03 -12.48 15.35
N ARG A 122 13.75 -13.31 16.40
CA ARG A 122 14.02 -13.04 17.83
C ARG A 122 13.75 -11.58 18.22
N VAL A 123 12.49 -11.22 18.30
CA VAL A 123 12.06 -9.94 18.85
C VAL A 123 11.59 -10.16 20.30
N THR A 124 11.91 -9.23 21.19
CA THR A 124 11.73 -9.27 22.65
C THR A 124 10.37 -9.78 23.14
N SER A 125 10.31 -10.31 24.36
CA SER A 125 9.15 -10.95 25.02
C SER A 125 7.83 -10.19 24.94
N ASP A 126 7.87 -8.86 24.77
CA ASP A 126 6.67 -8.02 24.67
C ASP A 126 6.06 -8.05 23.27
N CYS A 127 6.86 -8.26 22.22
CA CYS A 127 6.37 -8.50 20.87
C CYS A 127 5.71 -9.88 20.74
N GLU A 128 6.24 -10.92 21.41
CA GLU A 128 5.63 -12.25 21.41
C GLU A 128 4.25 -12.27 22.09
N LYS A 129 4.03 -11.43 23.10
CA LYS A 129 2.71 -11.26 23.73
C LYS A 129 1.74 -10.52 22.82
N ALA A 130 2.22 -9.49 22.11
CA ALA A 130 1.43 -8.76 21.14
C ALA A 130 1.06 -9.63 19.93
N ASP A 131 1.99 -10.47 19.47
CA ASP A 131 1.77 -11.40 18.36
C ASP A 131 0.74 -12.48 18.74
N ARG A 132 0.82 -13.07 19.95
CA ARG A 132 -0.18 -14.04 20.44
C ARG A 132 -1.58 -13.41 20.63
N LEU A 133 -1.65 -12.15 21.05
CA LEU A 133 -2.92 -11.44 21.17
C LEU A 133 -3.49 -11.10 19.79
N ALA A 134 -2.64 -10.75 18.84
CA ALA A 134 -3.01 -10.52 17.45
C ALA A 134 -3.48 -11.81 16.77
N GLU A 135 -2.80 -12.95 16.98
CA GLU A 135 -3.20 -14.27 16.48
C GLU A 135 -4.59 -14.69 17.01
N LYS A 136 -4.82 -14.59 18.32
CA LYS A 136 -6.14 -14.91 18.90
C LYS A 136 -7.26 -14.03 18.40
N SER A 137 -6.98 -12.73 18.26
CA SER A 137 -7.96 -11.77 17.73
C SER A 137 -8.18 -11.93 16.24
N TRP A 138 -7.16 -12.36 15.48
CA TRP A 138 -7.25 -12.74 14.09
C TRP A 138 -8.12 -13.99 13.89
N GLU A 139 -7.91 -15.04 14.66
CA GLU A 139 -8.73 -16.26 14.62
C GLU A 139 -10.20 -15.97 14.92
N SER A 140 -10.49 -15.06 15.86
CA SER A 140 -11.86 -14.63 16.16
C SER A 140 -12.47 -13.74 15.08
N SER A 141 -11.67 -12.97 14.35
CA SER A 141 -12.14 -12.10 13.26
C SER A 141 -12.35 -12.86 11.94
N LEU A 142 -11.59 -13.91 11.68
CA LEU A 142 -11.73 -14.77 10.49
C LEU A 142 -13.01 -15.63 10.53
N SER A 143 -13.55 -15.90 11.73
CA SER A 143 -14.81 -16.61 11.88
C SER A 143 -16.04 -15.75 11.54
N ILE A 144 -15.86 -14.46 11.27
CA ILE A 144 -16.93 -13.50 11.11
C ILE A 144 -16.78 -12.76 9.79
N LYS A 145 -17.58 -13.16 8.78
CA LYS A 145 -17.99 -12.34 7.61
C LYS A 145 -16.91 -11.48 6.95
N ARG A 146 -16.99 -11.38 5.61
CA ARG A 146 -16.27 -10.35 4.83
C ARG A 146 -16.26 -9.03 5.59
N PRO A 147 -15.10 -8.34 5.64
CA PRO A 147 -15.05 -7.08 6.35
C PRO A 147 -16.13 -6.14 5.78
N ASP A 148 -17.02 -5.65 6.63
CA ASP A 148 -18.03 -4.64 6.26
C ASP A 148 -17.39 -3.33 5.79
N ARG A 149 -16.04 -3.31 5.74
CA ARG A 149 -15.24 -2.17 5.38
C ARG A 149 -14.74 -2.25 3.94
N TYR A 150 -14.86 -1.14 3.23
CA TYR A 150 -14.25 -0.98 1.90
C TYR A 150 -12.73 -1.11 1.95
N TYR A 151 -12.17 -1.75 0.94
CA TYR A 151 -10.73 -1.77 0.71
C TYR A 151 -10.25 -0.38 0.30
N VAL A 152 -9.30 0.20 1.05
CA VAL A 152 -8.70 1.53 0.80
C VAL A 152 -9.74 2.57 0.37
N PRO A 153 -10.76 2.89 1.21
CA PRO A 153 -11.93 3.67 0.80
C PRO A 153 -11.61 5.07 0.28
N ALA A 154 -10.56 5.72 0.79
CA ALA A 154 -10.11 7.03 0.31
C ALA A 154 -9.19 6.95 -0.93
N GLY A 155 -9.00 5.74 -1.47
CA GLY A 155 -8.23 5.49 -2.69
C GLY A 155 -6.72 5.56 -2.50
N GLN A 156 -6.01 5.36 -3.59
CA GLN A 156 -4.55 5.41 -3.59
C GLN A 156 -3.98 6.77 -3.97
N SER A 157 -2.73 7.00 -3.59
CA SER A 157 -1.96 8.20 -3.95
C SER A 157 -0.51 7.84 -4.24
N THR A 158 0.20 8.76 -4.90
CA THR A 158 1.64 8.64 -5.16
C THR A 158 2.34 9.97 -4.94
N GLN A 159 3.66 9.94 -4.94
CA GLN A 159 4.51 11.12 -4.82
C GLN A 159 5.64 11.05 -5.83
N MET A 160 5.97 12.20 -6.43
CA MET A 160 7.14 12.42 -7.28
C MET A 160 8.03 13.51 -6.69
N ILE A 161 9.33 13.35 -6.90
CA ILE A 161 10.36 14.34 -6.57
C ILE A 161 10.61 15.15 -7.84
N VAL A 162 10.64 16.46 -7.72
CA VAL A 162 10.87 17.42 -8.81
C VAL A 162 12.24 18.06 -8.63
N GLY A 163 13.03 18.14 -9.71
CA GLY A 163 14.33 18.77 -9.71
C GLY A 163 15.49 17.87 -9.23
N ALA A 164 15.25 16.58 -9.00
CA ALA A 164 16.30 15.61 -8.71
C ALA A 164 17.06 15.17 -9.97
N THR A 165 16.39 15.20 -11.11
CA THR A 165 16.88 14.80 -12.43
C THR A 165 16.38 15.79 -13.49
N GLY A 166 16.83 15.66 -14.72
CA GLY A 166 16.60 16.64 -15.79
C GLY A 166 15.24 16.55 -16.49
N GLU A 167 14.21 16.00 -15.83
CA GLU A 167 12.87 15.91 -16.44
C GLU A 167 12.24 17.31 -16.61
N SER A 168 11.62 17.50 -17.75
CA SER A 168 10.83 18.70 -18.03
C SER A 168 9.47 18.67 -17.32
N ASP A 169 8.89 19.84 -17.09
CA ASP A 169 7.53 19.98 -16.54
C ASP A 169 6.51 19.19 -17.36
N TYR A 170 6.66 19.18 -18.68
CA TYR A 170 5.80 18.40 -19.57
C TYR A 170 5.87 16.89 -19.28
N GLN A 171 7.05 16.35 -19.06
CA GLN A 171 7.21 14.94 -18.70
C GLN A 171 6.58 14.62 -17.32
N ILE A 172 6.79 15.50 -16.34
CA ILE A 172 6.22 15.36 -15.00
C ILE A 172 4.70 15.36 -15.05
N ILE A 173 4.10 16.32 -15.78
CA ILE A 173 2.64 16.46 -15.92
C ILE A 173 2.07 15.27 -16.70
N SER A 174 2.72 14.84 -17.78
CA SER A 174 2.29 13.68 -18.57
C SER A 174 2.29 12.38 -17.76
N VAL A 175 3.28 12.20 -16.89
CA VAL A 175 3.32 11.07 -15.98
C VAL A 175 2.23 11.17 -14.92
N ALA A 176 1.98 12.35 -14.38
CA ALA A 176 0.88 12.57 -13.43
C ALA A 176 -0.48 12.25 -14.06
N GLU A 177 -0.73 12.72 -15.29
CA GLU A 177 -1.93 12.39 -16.05
C GLU A 177 -2.07 10.87 -16.24
N ALA A 178 -1.00 10.18 -16.60
CA ALA A 178 -1.00 8.73 -16.71
C ALA A 178 -1.31 8.03 -15.37
N MET A 179 -0.84 8.58 -14.24
CA MET A 179 -1.17 8.04 -12.91
C MET A 179 -2.67 8.20 -12.60
N TYR A 180 -3.28 9.34 -12.90
CA TYR A 180 -4.72 9.52 -12.74
C TYR A 180 -5.52 8.58 -13.66
N ASN A 181 -5.21 8.55 -14.94
CA ASN A 181 -6.00 7.82 -15.93
C ASN A 181 -5.83 6.30 -15.86
N ARG A 182 -4.61 5.81 -15.63
CA ARG A 182 -4.31 4.37 -15.68
C ARG A 182 -4.38 3.66 -14.33
N PHE A 183 -4.13 4.39 -13.23
CA PHE A 183 -4.07 3.82 -11.89
C PHE A 183 -5.16 4.33 -10.95
N ASP A 184 -6.10 5.17 -11.44
CA ASP A 184 -7.17 5.79 -10.64
C ASP A 184 -6.63 6.47 -9.37
N MET A 185 -5.48 7.14 -9.48
CA MET A 185 -4.92 7.89 -8.36
C MET A 185 -5.87 8.97 -7.91
N LYS A 186 -6.00 9.17 -6.62
CA LYS A 186 -6.79 10.28 -6.06
C LYS A 186 -5.95 11.51 -5.81
N ARG A 187 -4.64 11.33 -5.64
CA ARG A 187 -3.67 12.43 -5.47
C ARG A 187 -2.30 12.02 -5.99
N VAL A 188 -1.66 12.97 -6.66
CA VAL A 188 -0.24 12.93 -6.98
C VAL A 188 0.40 14.09 -6.20
N PHE A 189 1.31 13.77 -5.29
CA PHE A 189 2.06 14.75 -4.52
C PHE A 189 3.39 15.05 -5.22
N TYR A 190 3.85 16.27 -5.06
CA TYR A 190 5.14 16.70 -5.54
C TYR A 190 5.98 17.20 -4.37
N SER A 191 7.25 16.84 -4.35
CA SER A 191 8.24 17.37 -3.41
C SER A 191 9.43 17.91 -4.18
N ALA A 192 9.93 19.07 -3.80
CA ALA A 192 11.17 19.58 -4.35
C ALA A 192 12.35 18.72 -3.89
N PHE A 193 13.27 18.46 -4.80
CA PHE A 193 14.56 17.86 -4.44
C PHE A 193 15.39 18.88 -3.66
N VAL A 194 15.95 18.45 -2.54
CA VAL A 194 16.91 19.24 -1.75
C VAL A 194 18.12 18.37 -1.49
N ASN A 195 19.28 18.74 -2.00
CA ASN A 195 20.52 18.03 -1.73
C ASN A 195 21.07 18.42 -0.34
N VAL A 196 20.56 17.78 0.69
CA VAL A 196 20.90 18.08 2.09
C VAL A 196 22.33 17.71 2.43
N ASN A 197 22.83 16.63 1.85
CA ASN A 197 24.15 16.08 2.17
C ASN A 197 25.26 16.60 1.24
N MET A 198 24.95 17.50 0.31
CA MET A 198 25.91 17.98 -0.72
C MET A 198 26.60 16.83 -1.47
N ASP A 199 25.87 15.74 -1.70
CA ASP A 199 26.37 14.55 -2.37
C ASP A 199 26.49 14.82 -3.88
N GLU A 200 27.73 14.95 -4.36
CA GLU A 200 28.05 15.24 -5.76
C GLU A 200 27.72 14.05 -6.70
N SER A 201 27.51 12.86 -6.16
CA SER A 201 27.12 11.69 -6.95
C SER A 201 25.65 11.72 -7.41
N LEU A 202 24.83 12.59 -6.82
CA LEU A 202 23.43 12.74 -7.17
C LEU A 202 23.28 13.70 -8.37
N PRO A 203 22.47 13.35 -9.38
CA PRO A 203 22.29 14.14 -10.59
C PRO A 203 21.41 15.40 -10.39
N GLY A 204 21.33 15.89 -9.17
CA GLY A 204 20.48 17.05 -8.81
C GLY A 204 20.92 18.34 -9.47
N ILE A 205 19.98 19.13 -9.91
CA ILE A 205 20.22 20.51 -10.33
C ILE A 205 20.68 21.29 -9.09
N GLY A 206 21.80 22.03 -9.21
CA GLY A 206 22.47 22.69 -8.08
C GLY A 206 21.64 23.73 -7.31
N GLN A 207 20.42 24.03 -7.75
CA GLN A 207 19.43 24.82 -7.00
C GLN A 207 18.08 24.13 -7.01
N PRO A 208 17.40 24.06 -5.86
CA PRO A 208 16.03 23.54 -5.82
C PRO A 208 15.11 24.39 -6.71
N PRO A 209 14.09 23.80 -7.35
CA PRO A 209 13.13 24.54 -8.13
C PRO A 209 12.45 25.60 -7.24
N PRO A 210 12.21 26.82 -7.75
CA PRO A 210 11.59 27.88 -6.97
C PRO A 210 10.19 27.46 -6.53
N LEU A 211 9.92 27.63 -5.25
CA LEU A 211 8.56 27.53 -4.73
C LEU A 211 7.81 28.80 -5.18
N LYS A 212 6.82 28.63 -6.05
CA LYS A 212 5.89 29.69 -6.40
C LYS A 212 4.60 29.52 -5.63
#